data_5acf0fd9b353152a2984e3dce036bd64
#
_entry.id   5acf0fd9b353152a2984e3dce036bd64
#
_cell.length_a   1.000
_cell.length_b   1.000
_cell.length_c   1.000
_cell.angle_alpha   90.00
_cell.angle_beta   90.00
_cell.angle_gamma   90.00
#
_symmetry.space_group_name_H-M   'P 1'
#
loop_
_entity.id
_entity.type
_entity.pdbx_description
1 polymer ?
#
loop_
_entity_poly.entity_id
_entity_poly.type
_entity_poly.pdbx_seq_one_letter_code
_entity_poly.pdbx_strand_id
1 'polypeptide(L)'
;AEDSHTDLAVTYKTREELENCVLLPFAADTGLHAVMVGHIAAPNVIGSDTPATLSAELIAMISDAENTLIVTDSLSMDAITKAYTPGEAAIQAIQAGCDVLLMPNSLPEAYDAVLAAVQNGTISEARLDQSDNKILHYKQQFAV
;
A
#
# COMPACT_ATOMS: atom_id res chain seq x y z
N ALA A 1 15.92 3.61 -14.73
CA ALA A 1 15.01 3.43 -13.58
C ALA A 1 15.89 3.03 -12.40
N GLU A 2 15.75 3.73 -11.28
CA GLU A 2 16.43 3.39 -10.04
C GLU A 2 15.82 2.09 -9.49
N ASP A 3 16.67 1.30 -8.81
CA ASP A 3 16.25 0.03 -8.21
C ASP A 3 15.65 0.31 -6.82
N SER A 4 14.37 0.06 -6.64
CA SER A 4 13.66 0.28 -5.38
C SER A 4 14.17 -0.57 -4.20
N HIS A 5 15.02 -1.58 -4.45
CA HIS A 5 15.69 -2.33 -3.39
C HIS A 5 16.79 -1.51 -2.70
N THR A 6 17.39 -0.54 -3.39
CA THR A 6 18.52 0.25 -2.89
C THR A 6 18.18 1.71 -2.63
N ASP A 7 17.11 2.23 -3.25
CA ASP A 7 16.65 3.60 -3.06
C ASP A 7 15.19 3.76 -3.53
N LEU A 8 14.57 4.92 -3.25
CA LEU A 8 13.22 5.22 -3.69
C LEU A 8 13.19 5.43 -5.21
N ALA A 9 12.50 4.55 -5.92
CA ALA A 9 12.27 4.70 -7.35
C ALA A 9 11.27 5.84 -7.61
N VAL A 10 11.53 6.67 -8.63
CA VAL A 10 10.68 7.82 -8.97
C VAL A 10 10.20 7.72 -10.41
N THR A 11 8.92 7.97 -10.63
CA THR A 11 8.35 8.18 -11.96
C THR A 11 7.85 9.62 -12.10
N TYR A 12 8.22 10.27 -13.21
CA TYR A 12 7.76 11.62 -13.54
C TYR A 12 6.58 11.63 -14.51
N LYS A 13 5.92 10.47 -14.69
CA LYS A 13 4.70 10.39 -15.49
C LYS A 13 3.58 11.20 -14.87
N THR A 14 2.76 11.79 -15.73
CA THR A 14 1.52 12.44 -15.30
C THR A 14 0.47 11.39 -14.90
N ARG A 15 -0.59 11.82 -14.22
CA ARG A 15 -1.75 10.97 -13.91
C ARG A 15 -2.30 10.30 -15.17
N GLU A 16 -2.51 11.07 -16.25
CA GLU A 16 -3.02 10.56 -17.51
C GLU A 16 -2.10 9.49 -18.13
N GLU A 17 -0.77 9.68 -18.08
CA GLU A 17 0.18 8.69 -18.57
C GLU A 17 0.21 7.41 -17.73
N LEU A 18 -0.02 7.52 -16.41
CA LEU A 18 -0.14 6.35 -15.55
C LEU A 18 -1.43 5.57 -15.85
N GLU A 19 -2.56 6.26 -15.95
CA GLU A 19 -3.87 5.66 -16.22
C GLU A 19 -3.92 5.02 -17.61
N ASN A 20 -3.36 5.67 -18.63
CA ASN A 20 -3.41 5.19 -20.02
C ASN A 20 -2.30 4.19 -20.40
N CYS A 21 -1.39 3.87 -19.50
CA CYS A 21 -0.28 2.94 -19.79
C CYS A 21 -0.03 1.97 -18.65
N VAL A 22 0.44 2.47 -17.49
CA VAL A 22 0.94 1.63 -16.40
C VAL A 22 -0.19 0.90 -15.67
N LEU A 23 -1.32 1.57 -15.47
CA LEU A 23 -2.47 1.03 -14.73
C LEU A 23 -3.45 0.27 -15.62
N LEU A 24 -3.33 0.34 -16.94
CA LEU A 24 -4.24 -0.37 -17.86
C LEU A 24 -4.39 -1.88 -17.56
N PRO A 25 -3.33 -2.64 -17.26
CA PRO A 25 -3.48 -4.04 -16.93
C PRO A 25 -4.26 -4.31 -15.64
N PHE A 26 -4.32 -3.31 -14.76
CA PHE A 26 -5.01 -3.37 -13.45
C PHE A 26 -6.39 -2.71 -13.50
N ALA A 27 -6.69 -1.95 -14.57
CA ALA A 27 -7.99 -1.30 -14.77
C ALA A 27 -9.01 -2.19 -15.49
N ALA A 28 -8.55 -3.18 -16.26
CA ALA A 28 -9.44 -4.17 -16.85
C ALA A 28 -10.01 -5.06 -15.74
N ASP A 29 -11.30 -5.39 -15.84
CA ASP A 29 -11.92 -6.42 -14.98
C ASP A 29 -11.26 -7.78 -15.29
N THR A 30 -10.17 -8.01 -14.61
CA THR A 30 -9.30 -9.18 -14.85
C THR A 30 -9.56 -10.29 -13.83
N GLY A 31 -10.51 -10.09 -12.91
CA GLY A 31 -10.70 -11.00 -11.78
C GLY A 31 -9.47 -11.04 -10.85
N LEU A 32 -8.71 -9.94 -10.77
CA LEU A 32 -7.59 -9.83 -9.84
C LEU A 32 -8.11 -9.82 -8.41
N HIS A 33 -7.61 -10.73 -7.61
CA HIS A 33 -7.97 -10.83 -6.20
C HIS A 33 -7.07 -9.99 -5.30
N ALA A 34 -5.83 -9.75 -5.72
CA ALA A 34 -4.86 -8.94 -4.99
C ALA A 34 -3.95 -8.17 -5.95
N VAL A 35 -3.53 -6.97 -5.52
CA VAL A 35 -2.53 -6.15 -6.21
C VAL A 35 -1.44 -5.78 -5.22
N MET A 36 -0.19 -6.04 -5.59
CA MET A 36 0.96 -5.56 -4.84
C MET A 36 1.36 -4.18 -5.35
N VAL A 37 1.47 -3.23 -4.44
CA VAL A 37 1.88 -1.85 -4.73
C VAL A 37 3.36 -1.69 -4.44
N GLY A 38 4.15 -1.28 -5.44
CA GLY A 38 5.58 -1.02 -5.28
C GLY A 38 5.87 0.33 -4.61
N HIS A 39 7.08 0.46 -4.03
CA HIS A 39 7.56 1.70 -3.42
C HIS A 39 8.07 2.67 -4.52
N ILE A 40 7.15 3.25 -5.26
CA ILE A 40 7.46 4.20 -6.35
C ILE A 40 6.83 5.54 -6.03
N ALA A 41 7.63 6.61 -6.06
CA ALA A 41 7.11 7.97 -5.94
C ALA A 41 6.64 8.49 -7.31
N ALA A 42 5.57 9.29 -7.30
CA ALA A 42 5.02 9.92 -8.49
C ALA A 42 4.75 11.42 -8.24
N PRO A 43 5.80 12.25 -8.10
CA PRO A 43 5.67 13.65 -7.69
C PRO A 43 4.83 14.49 -8.66
N ASN A 44 4.77 14.16 -9.94
CA ASN A 44 3.90 14.85 -10.89
C ASN A 44 2.40 14.56 -10.69
N VAL A 45 2.07 13.57 -9.86
CA VAL A 45 0.67 13.22 -9.55
C VAL A 45 0.25 13.79 -8.20
N ILE A 46 1.09 13.62 -7.16
CA ILE A 46 0.73 13.96 -5.77
C ILE A 46 1.52 15.14 -5.19
N GLY A 47 2.47 15.71 -5.94
CA GLY A 47 3.28 16.84 -5.50
C GLY A 47 4.32 16.53 -4.43
N SER A 48 4.58 15.25 -4.12
CA SER A 48 5.57 14.80 -3.14
C SER A 48 6.25 13.51 -3.57
N ASP A 49 7.39 13.18 -2.92
CA ASP A 49 8.11 11.93 -3.12
C ASP A 49 7.61 10.80 -2.20
N THR A 50 6.38 10.91 -1.68
CA THR A 50 5.77 9.85 -0.88
C THR A 50 5.63 8.56 -1.71
N PRO A 51 6.14 7.41 -1.24
CA PRO A 51 5.97 6.13 -1.93
C PRO A 51 4.49 5.77 -2.13
N ALA A 52 4.16 5.16 -3.26
CA ALA A 52 2.77 4.79 -3.59
C ALA A 52 2.10 3.92 -2.52
N THR A 53 2.84 3.04 -1.87
CA THR A 53 2.37 2.21 -0.75
C THR A 53 1.94 3.02 0.48
N LEU A 54 2.39 4.27 0.60
CA LEU A 54 2.10 5.17 1.72
C LEU A 54 1.21 6.35 1.30
N SER A 55 0.70 6.35 0.05
CA SER A 55 -0.11 7.42 -0.53
C SER A 55 -1.53 6.96 -0.85
N ALA A 56 -2.50 7.46 -0.08
CA ALA A 56 -3.92 7.18 -0.34
C ALA A 56 -4.36 7.61 -1.75
N GLU A 57 -3.80 8.72 -2.25
CA GLU A 57 -4.13 9.22 -3.58
C GLU A 57 -3.64 8.29 -4.69
N LEU A 58 -2.45 7.71 -4.57
CA LEU A 58 -1.93 6.76 -5.56
C LEU A 58 -2.62 5.40 -5.46
N ILE A 59 -2.94 4.92 -4.25
CA ILE A 59 -3.72 3.69 -4.08
C ILE A 59 -5.12 3.83 -4.65
N ALA A 60 -5.75 4.97 -4.49
CA ALA A 60 -7.08 5.25 -5.06
C ALA A 60 -7.13 5.23 -6.60
N MET A 61 -5.97 5.25 -7.28
CA MET A 61 -5.90 5.07 -8.74
C MET A 61 -6.04 3.59 -9.17
N ILE A 62 -5.94 2.64 -8.23
CA ILE A 62 -6.15 1.22 -8.51
C ILE A 62 -7.65 1.00 -8.72
N SER A 63 -8.01 0.48 -9.88
CA SER A 63 -9.40 0.14 -10.18
C SER A 63 -9.91 -0.91 -9.21
N ASP A 64 -11.15 -0.71 -8.71
CA ASP A 64 -11.80 -1.62 -7.78
C ASP A 64 -11.01 -1.91 -6.48
N ALA A 65 -10.29 -0.92 -5.97
CA ALA A 65 -9.52 -1.05 -4.72
C ALA A 65 -10.39 -1.46 -3.51
N GLU A 66 -11.69 -1.21 -3.58
CA GLU A 66 -12.64 -1.61 -2.52
C GLU A 66 -12.81 -3.14 -2.42
N ASN A 67 -12.74 -3.85 -3.55
CA ASN A 67 -12.89 -5.31 -3.59
C ASN A 67 -11.56 -6.04 -3.78
N THR A 68 -10.51 -5.36 -4.21
CA THR A 68 -9.18 -5.93 -4.40
C THR A 68 -8.37 -5.86 -3.10
N LEU A 69 -7.69 -6.94 -2.74
CA LEU A 69 -6.75 -6.95 -1.62
C LEU A 69 -5.48 -6.17 -1.99
N ILE A 70 -5.24 -5.08 -1.30
CA ILE A 70 -4.06 -4.23 -1.55
C ILE A 70 -2.93 -4.66 -0.62
N VAL A 71 -1.82 -5.10 -1.21
CA VAL A 71 -0.64 -5.59 -0.49
C VAL A 71 0.51 -4.62 -0.71
N THR A 72 1.25 -4.26 0.33
CA THR A 72 2.49 -3.48 0.14
C THR A 72 3.58 -4.36 -0.47
N ASP A 73 4.53 -3.77 -1.18
CA ASP A 73 5.85 -4.38 -1.34
C ASP A 73 6.54 -4.46 0.03
N SER A 74 7.69 -5.10 0.11
CA SER A 74 8.40 -5.31 1.37
C SER A 74 8.76 -3.99 2.07
N LEU A 75 8.19 -3.76 3.25
CA LEU A 75 8.47 -2.57 4.07
C LEU A 75 9.90 -2.58 4.67
N SER A 76 10.66 -3.65 4.47
CA SER A 76 12.08 -3.71 4.85
C SER A 76 13.04 -3.15 3.78
N MET A 77 12.53 -2.76 2.60
CA MET A 77 13.34 -2.19 1.53
C MET A 77 13.85 -0.80 1.88
N ASP A 78 15.03 -0.44 1.37
CA ASP A 78 15.68 0.85 1.61
C ASP A 78 14.83 2.05 1.19
N ALA A 79 13.99 1.88 0.17
CA ALA A 79 12.99 2.87 -0.25
C ALA A 79 12.05 3.33 0.88
N ILE A 80 11.86 2.50 1.91
CA ILE A 80 11.05 2.81 3.10
C ILE A 80 11.94 3.07 4.31
N THR A 81 12.88 2.17 4.62
CA THR A 81 13.62 2.19 5.89
C THR A 81 14.56 3.37 6.06
N LYS A 82 14.96 4.03 4.96
CA LYS A 82 15.75 5.27 4.99
C LYS A 82 14.97 6.49 5.50
N ALA A 83 13.65 6.48 5.37
CA ALA A 83 12.81 7.64 5.67
C ALA A 83 11.75 7.40 6.77
N TYR A 84 11.40 6.13 7.02
CA TYR A 84 10.32 5.77 7.94
C TYR A 84 10.77 4.70 8.93
N THR A 85 10.34 4.84 10.17
CA THR A 85 10.42 3.77 11.17
C THR A 85 9.41 2.66 10.82
N PRO A 86 9.59 1.43 11.34
CA PRO A 86 8.64 0.33 11.10
C PRO A 86 7.20 0.68 11.48
N GLY A 87 7.01 1.42 12.58
CA GLY A 87 5.69 1.86 13.03
C GLY A 87 5.07 2.92 12.13
N GLU A 88 5.84 3.93 11.72
CA GLU A 88 5.36 4.98 10.81
C GLU A 88 4.95 4.39 9.46
N ALA A 89 5.79 3.52 8.88
CA ALA A 89 5.49 2.86 7.62
C ALA A 89 4.20 2.03 7.72
N ALA A 90 4.03 1.25 8.79
CA ALA A 90 2.85 0.43 9.00
C ALA A 90 1.57 1.28 9.13
N ILE A 91 1.60 2.34 9.96
CA ILE A 91 0.45 3.23 10.15
C ILE A 91 0.07 3.91 8.83
N GLN A 92 1.06 4.49 8.13
CA GLN A 92 0.80 5.20 6.88
C GLN A 92 0.27 4.26 5.78
N ALA A 93 0.82 3.04 5.66
CA ALA A 93 0.33 2.06 4.69
C ALA A 93 -1.14 1.69 4.95
N ILE A 94 -1.54 1.46 6.20
CA ILE A 94 -2.95 1.19 6.57
C ILE A 94 -3.84 2.38 6.24
N GLN A 95 -3.41 3.60 6.58
CA GLN A 95 -4.15 4.83 6.29
C GLN A 95 -4.25 5.09 4.79
N ALA A 96 -3.21 4.72 4.02
CA ALA A 96 -3.21 4.84 2.56
C ALA A 96 -4.20 3.88 1.88
N GLY A 97 -4.61 2.79 2.54
CA GLY A 97 -5.56 1.84 2.00
C GLY A 97 -5.00 0.43 1.80
N CYS A 98 -3.75 0.16 2.20
CA CYS A 98 -3.20 -1.19 2.15
C CYS A 98 -3.87 -2.10 3.18
N ASP A 99 -4.19 -3.33 2.76
CA ASP A 99 -4.87 -4.34 3.58
C ASP A 99 -3.87 -5.33 4.20
N VAL A 100 -2.77 -5.60 3.51
CA VAL A 100 -1.71 -6.51 3.96
C VAL A 100 -0.36 -5.80 3.88
N LEU A 101 0.37 -5.80 4.99
CA LEU A 101 1.70 -5.21 5.11
C LEU A 101 2.74 -6.31 5.02
N LEU A 102 3.58 -6.27 3.99
CA LEU A 102 4.58 -7.29 3.74
C LEU A 102 5.91 -6.94 4.43
N MET A 103 6.43 -7.88 5.21
CA MET A 103 7.79 -7.86 5.76
C MET A 103 8.20 -6.51 6.40
N PRO A 104 7.52 -6.01 7.44
CA PRO A 104 8.01 -4.84 8.17
C PRO A 104 9.41 -5.13 8.75
N ASN A 105 10.29 -4.13 8.75
CA ASN A 105 11.67 -4.30 9.22
C ASN A 105 11.77 -4.74 10.69
N SER A 106 10.77 -4.38 11.50
CA SER A 106 10.55 -4.89 12.87
C SER A 106 9.06 -5.16 13.07
N LEU A 107 8.66 -6.44 13.06
CA LEU A 107 7.26 -6.80 13.29
C LEU A 107 6.73 -6.35 14.67
N PRO A 108 7.48 -6.51 15.79
CA PRO A 108 7.01 -6.04 17.09
C PRO A 108 6.75 -4.52 17.09
N GLU A 109 7.67 -3.71 16.58
CA GLU A 109 7.52 -2.25 16.54
C GLU A 109 6.34 -1.83 15.65
N ALA A 110 6.18 -2.45 14.48
CA ALA A 110 5.05 -2.17 13.59
C ALA A 110 3.71 -2.52 14.26
N TYR A 111 3.64 -3.69 14.90
CA TYR A 111 2.44 -4.15 15.60
C TYR A 111 2.06 -3.22 16.76
N ASP A 112 3.02 -2.91 17.64
CA ASP A 112 2.78 -2.06 18.81
C ASP A 112 2.35 -0.64 18.38
N ALA A 113 2.96 -0.11 17.31
CA ALA A 113 2.60 1.20 16.78
C ALA A 113 1.18 1.22 16.18
N VAL A 114 0.79 0.19 15.43
CA VAL A 114 -0.57 0.06 14.88
C VAL A 114 -1.59 -0.11 16.00
N LEU A 115 -1.30 -0.96 16.99
CA LEU A 115 -2.17 -1.14 18.16
C LEU A 115 -2.40 0.19 18.91
N ALA A 116 -1.33 0.94 19.15
CA ALA A 116 -1.43 2.25 19.78
C ALA A 116 -2.23 3.25 18.91
N ALA A 117 -2.05 3.22 17.59
CA ALA A 117 -2.77 4.07 16.64
C ALA A 117 -4.28 3.76 16.61
N VAL A 118 -4.67 2.52 16.79
CA VAL A 118 -6.09 2.14 16.94
C VAL A 118 -6.64 2.60 18.28
N GLN A 119 -5.92 2.35 19.38
CA GLN A 119 -6.35 2.74 20.73
C GLN A 119 -6.54 4.24 20.89
N ASN A 120 -5.74 5.06 20.21
CA ASN A 120 -5.84 6.52 20.26
C ASN A 120 -6.73 7.12 19.17
N GLY A 121 -7.32 6.29 18.29
CA GLY A 121 -8.22 6.71 17.21
C GLY A 121 -7.53 7.26 15.95
N THR A 122 -6.20 7.18 15.84
CA THR A 122 -5.45 7.56 14.62
C THR A 122 -5.81 6.65 13.45
N ILE A 123 -6.04 5.35 13.71
CA ILE A 123 -6.63 4.38 12.80
C ILE A 123 -7.97 3.97 13.39
N SER A 124 -9.05 4.05 12.60
CA SER A 124 -10.35 3.59 13.06
C SER A 124 -10.45 2.06 13.03
N GLU A 125 -11.17 1.46 13.98
CA GLU A 125 -11.48 0.01 13.95
C GLU A 125 -12.17 -0.36 12.62
N ALA A 126 -13.08 0.47 12.13
CA ALA A 126 -13.75 0.25 10.85
C ALA A 126 -12.79 0.11 9.67
N ARG A 127 -11.63 0.79 9.69
CA ARG A 127 -10.60 0.64 8.66
C ARG A 127 -9.95 -0.74 8.72
N LEU A 128 -9.69 -1.27 9.91
CA LEU A 128 -9.17 -2.63 10.09
C LEU A 128 -10.22 -3.67 9.69
N ASP A 129 -11.48 -3.49 10.12
CA ASP A 129 -12.58 -4.38 9.74
C ASP A 129 -12.75 -4.50 8.22
N GLN A 130 -12.53 -3.41 7.47
CA GLN A 130 -12.52 -3.45 6.00
C GLN A 130 -11.46 -4.40 5.46
N SER A 131 -10.23 -4.31 5.96
CA SER A 131 -9.15 -5.20 5.55
C SER A 131 -9.40 -6.65 5.97
N ASP A 132 -9.84 -6.88 7.20
CA ASP A 132 -10.12 -8.20 7.72
C ASP A 132 -11.24 -8.88 6.91
N ASN A 133 -12.30 -8.15 6.57
CA ASN A 133 -13.40 -8.67 5.75
C ASN A 133 -12.92 -9.09 4.36
N LYS A 134 -12.05 -8.31 3.69
CA LYS A 134 -11.45 -8.69 2.41
C LYS A 134 -10.60 -9.96 2.56
N ILE A 135 -9.73 -10.02 3.56
CA ILE A 135 -8.86 -11.18 3.83
C ILE A 135 -9.70 -12.42 4.09
N LEU A 136 -10.74 -12.32 4.92
CA LEU A 136 -11.62 -13.43 5.24
C LEU A 136 -12.42 -13.90 4.02
N HIS A 137 -12.91 -12.97 3.19
CA HIS A 137 -13.61 -13.29 1.95
C HIS A 137 -12.74 -14.16 1.04
N TYR A 138 -11.50 -13.74 0.78
CA TYR A 138 -10.59 -14.52 -0.06
C TYR A 138 -10.16 -15.83 0.56
N LYS A 139 -9.92 -15.88 1.88
CA LYS A 139 -9.65 -17.14 2.57
C LYS A 139 -10.79 -18.14 2.41
N GLN A 140 -12.03 -17.68 2.51
CA GLN A 140 -13.20 -18.56 2.33
C GLN A 140 -13.35 -19.05 0.88
N GLN A 141 -13.07 -18.18 -0.09
CA GLN A 141 -13.16 -18.49 -1.50
C GLN A 141 -12.13 -19.53 -1.95
N PHE A 142 -10.93 -19.50 -1.37
CA PHE A 142 -9.81 -20.39 -1.70
C PHE A 142 -9.53 -21.46 -0.65
N ALA A 143 -10.30 -21.53 0.42
CA ALA A 143 -10.19 -22.64 1.39
C ALA A 143 -10.63 -23.95 0.73
N VAL A 144 -9.70 -24.90 0.64
CA VAL A 144 -9.93 -26.27 0.16
C VAL A 144 -10.26 -27.15 1.36
#